data_5899d190270da35e560aa384bb7a668a
#
_entry.id   5899d190270da35e560aa384bb7a668a
#
_cell.length_a   1.000
_cell.length_b   1.000
_cell.length_c   1.000
_cell.angle_alpha   90.00
_cell.angle_beta   90.00
_cell.angle_gamma   90.00
#
_symmetry.space_group_name_H-M   'P 1'
#
loop_
_entity.id
_entity.type
_entity.pdbx_description
1 polymer ?
#
loop_
_entity_poly.entity_id
_entity_poly.type
_entity_poly.pdbx_seq_one_letter_code
_entity_poly.pdbx_strand_id
1 'polypeptide(L)'
;MKQRRFILVGAGGFGEFWEEIFIPKMKDFAVPVAAVDVSEEALKLPVKYGTVPAEKCYTDPRKAIEENPCDFLVLVIPPRARMQYIDLAVEYGLDVVCEKPLADTMEHACEIYVKMRDAGLKVSVTYGTVIFSCQRTSEGCGSYDSIS
;
A
#
# COMPACT_ATOMS: atom_id res chain seq x y z
N MET A 1 7.17 0.22 -20.09
CA MET A 1 6.02 0.64 -19.23
C MET A 1 6.52 1.68 -18.24
N LYS A 2 5.74 2.74 -17.97
CA LYS A 2 6.14 3.74 -16.97
C LYS A 2 6.12 3.08 -15.58
N GLN A 3 7.24 3.14 -14.86
CA GLN A 3 7.36 2.63 -13.51
C GLN A 3 6.40 3.38 -12.56
N ARG A 4 5.60 2.66 -11.78
CA ARG A 4 4.69 3.26 -10.79
C ARG A 4 5.44 3.54 -9.49
N ARG A 5 5.02 4.60 -8.80
CA ARG A 5 5.62 5.05 -7.54
C ARG A 5 4.70 4.76 -6.37
N PHE A 6 5.26 4.30 -5.25
CA PHE A 6 4.46 4.04 -4.07
C PHE A 6 5.14 4.52 -2.78
N ILE A 7 4.34 4.66 -1.74
CA ILE A 7 4.81 4.87 -0.37
C ILE A 7 4.54 3.58 0.40
N LEU A 8 5.59 3.03 1.03
CA LEU A 8 5.48 1.89 1.93
C LEU A 8 5.02 2.39 3.30
N VAL A 9 3.92 1.84 3.81
CA VAL A 9 3.39 2.11 5.14
C VAL A 9 3.53 0.86 5.99
N GLY A 10 4.31 0.95 7.04
CA GLY A 10 4.71 -0.17 7.89
C GLY A 10 6.03 -0.80 7.42
N ALA A 11 7.15 -0.26 7.89
CA ALA A 11 8.48 -0.75 7.57
C ALA A 11 8.94 -1.87 8.51
N GLY A 12 8.39 -1.95 9.73
CA GLY A 12 8.73 -2.95 10.72
C GLY A 12 7.98 -4.28 10.53
N GLY A 13 8.40 -5.31 11.25
CA GLY A 13 7.77 -6.62 11.20
C GLY A 13 7.74 -7.21 9.79
N PHE A 14 6.54 -7.49 9.24
CA PHE A 14 6.42 -8.00 7.87
C PHE A 14 6.83 -6.98 6.81
N GLY A 15 6.90 -5.68 7.15
CA GLY A 15 7.45 -4.64 6.29
C GLY A 15 8.92 -4.85 5.96
N GLU A 16 9.72 -5.38 6.91
CA GLU A 16 11.12 -5.75 6.65
C GLU A 16 11.22 -6.80 5.53
N PHE A 17 10.30 -7.78 5.49
CA PHE A 17 10.25 -8.76 4.41
C PHE A 17 9.92 -8.13 3.05
N TRP A 18 9.07 -7.09 3.04
CA TRP A 18 8.82 -6.31 1.84
C TRP A 18 10.08 -5.59 1.34
N GLU A 19 10.84 -4.99 2.26
CA GLU A 19 12.10 -4.30 1.95
C GLU A 19 13.15 -5.25 1.37
N GLU A 20 13.30 -6.42 1.98
CA GLU A 20 14.32 -7.40 1.63
C GLU A 20 13.99 -8.17 0.33
N ILE A 21 12.73 -8.58 0.15
CA ILE A 21 12.35 -9.56 -0.85
C ILE A 21 11.47 -8.98 -1.96
N PHE A 22 10.39 -8.27 -1.64
CA PHE A 22 9.41 -7.87 -2.65
C PHE A 22 9.85 -6.64 -3.44
N ILE A 23 10.31 -5.60 -2.76
CA ILE A 23 10.71 -4.35 -3.42
C ILE A 23 11.83 -4.58 -4.45
N PRO A 24 12.90 -5.34 -4.15
CA PRO A 24 13.91 -5.64 -5.17
C PRO A 24 13.39 -6.39 -6.39
N LYS A 25 12.38 -7.25 -6.21
CA LYS A 25 11.79 -8.03 -7.31
C LYS A 25 10.83 -7.22 -8.19
N MET A 26 10.22 -6.16 -7.64
CA MET A 26 9.25 -5.36 -8.37
C MET A 26 9.84 -4.08 -8.99
N LYS A 27 11.12 -3.82 -8.83
CA LYS A 27 11.80 -2.59 -9.25
C LYS A 27 11.57 -2.18 -10.72
N ASP A 28 11.33 -3.14 -11.60
CA ASP A 28 11.07 -2.85 -13.02
C ASP A 28 9.65 -2.30 -13.26
N PHE A 29 8.72 -2.50 -12.33
CA PHE A 29 7.32 -2.12 -12.42
C PHE A 29 6.94 -1.00 -11.44
N ALA A 30 7.49 -1.05 -10.22
CA ALA A 30 7.18 -0.10 -9.17
C ALA A 30 8.38 0.16 -8.26
N VAL A 31 8.46 1.39 -7.75
CA VAL A 31 9.53 1.80 -6.82
C VAL A 31 8.96 2.55 -5.62
N PRO A 32 9.51 2.33 -4.42
CA PRO A 32 9.17 3.13 -3.26
C PRO A 32 9.78 4.54 -3.42
N VAL A 33 9.01 5.57 -3.10
CA VAL A 33 9.47 6.96 -3.08
C VAL A 33 9.57 7.51 -1.67
N ALA A 34 8.91 6.87 -0.72
CA ALA A 34 9.01 7.17 0.71
C ALA A 34 8.58 5.94 1.53
N ALA A 35 8.94 5.95 2.81
CA ALA A 35 8.48 4.98 3.80
C ALA A 35 7.87 5.70 5.00
N VAL A 36 6.81 5.09 5.57
CA VAL A 36 6.08 5.61 6.73
C VAL A 36 5.98 4.52 7.78
N ASP A 37 6.34 4.84 9.01
CA ASP A 37 6.10 3.99 10.17
C ASP A 37 5.94 4.86 11.42
N VAL A 38 5.16 4.43 12.39
CA VAL A 38 5.03 5.11 13.68
C VAL A 38 6.29 4.99 14.54
N SER A 39 7.13 3.99 14.25
CA SER A 39 8.39 3.70 14.92
C SER A 39 9.57 4.25 14.13
N GLU A 40 10.30 5.20 14.69
CA GLU A 40 11.57 5.68 14.11
C GLU A 40 12.61 4.57 13.97
N GLU A 41 12.58 3.56 14.85
CA GLU A 41 13.48 2.42 14.76
C GLU A 41 13.16 1.56 13.52
N ALA A 42 11.88 1.34 13.22
CA ALA A 42 11.45 0.63 12.01
C ALA A 42 11.86 1.38 10.74
N LEU A 43 11.88 2.70 10.76
CA LEU A 43 12.31 3.53 9.63
C LEU A 43 13.82 3.44 9.29
N LYS A 44 14.61 2.78 10.12
CA LYS A 44 16.00 2.44 9.78
C LYS A 44 16.09 1.29 8.77
N LEU A 45 15.06 0.46 8.65
CA LEU A 45 15.04 -0.71 7.76
C LEU A 45 15.06 -0.33 6.27
N PRO A 46 14.23 0.61 5.77
CA PRO A 46 14.33 1.10 4.40
C PRO A 46 15.73 1.60 4.03
N VAL A 47 16.36 2.31 4.96
CA VAL A 47 17.74 2.82 4.78
C VAL A 47 18.76 1.67 4.76
N LYS A 48 18.61 0.70 5.68
CA LYS A 48 19.46 -0.50 5.75
C LYS A 48 19.44 -1.31 4.46
N TYR A 49 18.26 -1.49 3.88
CA TYR A 49 18.08 -2.24 2.62
C TYR A 49 18.28 -1.37 1.37
N GLY A 50 18.48 -0.07 1.52
CA GLY A 50 18.75 0.85 0.42
C GLY A 50 17.53 1.07 -0.51
N THR A 51 16.33 0.82 -0.02
CA THR A 51 15.10 0.98 -0.77
C THR A 51 14.62 2.43 -0.78
N VAL A 52 14.78 3.12 0.36
CA VAL A 52 14.40 4.52 0.56
C VAL A 52 15.49 5.22 1.39
N PRO A 53 15.95 6.41 0.99
CA PRO A 53 16.94 7.15 1.78
C PRO A 53 16.31 7.76 3.05
N ALA A 54 17.13 8.08 4.05
CA ALA A 54 16.68 8.52 5.37
C ALA A 54 15.77 9.77 5.33
N GLU A 55 16.06 10.72 4.43
CA GLU A 55 15.26 11.93 4.24
C GLU A 55 13.88 11.70 3.64
N LYS A 56 13.59 10.48 3.20
CA LYS A 56 12.29 10.03 2.68
C LYS A 56 11.58 9.05 3.62
N CYS A 57 12.02 8.98 4.87
CA CYS A 57 11.41 8.21 5.94
C CYS A 57 10.61 9.14 6.86
N TYR A 58 9.34 8.84 7.11
CA TYR A 58 8.40 9.73 7.79
C TYR A 58 7.63 8.99 8.88
N THR A 59 7.35 9.69 9.98
CA THR A 59 6.36 9.23 10.97
C THR A 59 4.97 9.79 10.69
N ASP A 60 4.87 10.85 9.88
CA ASP A 60 3.61 11.46 9.46
C ASP A 60 3.29 11.05 8.01
N PRO A 61 2.21 10.27 7.78
CA PRO A 61 1.83 9.80 6.45
C PRO A 61 1.38 10.93 5.53
N ARG A 62 0.73 11.96 6.05
CA ARG A 62 0.28 13.10 5.24
C ARG A 62 1.46 13.85 4.64
N LYS A 63 2.45 14.15 5.48
CA LYS A 63 3.69 14.79 5.04
C LYS A 63 4.42 13.94 4.00
N ALA A 64 4.48 12.63 4.20
CA ALA A 64 5.09 11.71 3.24
C ALA A 64 4.41 11.80 1.86
N ILE A 65 3.09 11.83 1.80
CA ILE A 65 2.32 11.93 0.56
C ILE A 65 2.52 13.28 -0.12
N GLU A 66 2.44 14.37 0.64
CA GLU A 66 2.56 15.73 0.12
C GLU A 66 3.95 16.03 -0.47
N GLU A 67 5.00 15.51 0.16
CA GLU A 67 6.38 15.72 -0.29
C GLU A 67 6.85 14.71 -1.36
N ASN A 68 6.14 13.60 -1.55
CA ASN A 68 6.55 12.54 -2.47
C ASN A 68 5.37 12.07 -3.33
N PRO A 69 5.14 12.71 -4.49
CA PRO A 69 4.09 12.28 -5.40
C PRO A 69 4.19 10.79 -5.74
N CYS A 70 3.11 10.05 -5.51
CA CYS A 70 3.04 8.62 -5.73
C CYS A 70 1.73 8.22 -6.41
N ASP A 71 1.65 6.99 -6.89
CA ASP A 71 0.49 6.44 -7.59
C ASP A 71 -0.38 5.57 -6.67
N PHE A 72 0.22 4.99 -5.61
CA PHE A 72 -0.47 4.13 -4.66
C PHE A 72 0.26 4.02 -3.32
N LEU A 73 -0.46 3.55 -2.31
CA LEU A 73 0.08 3.17 -1.00
C LEU A 73 0.21 1.66 -0.89
N VAL A 74 1.27 1.19 -0.26
CA VAL A 74 1.43 -0.22 0.14
C VAL A 74 1.30 -0.29 1.67
N LEU A 75 0.23 -0.93 2.16
CA LEU A 75 -0.09 -0.99 3.58
C LEU A 75 0.32 -2.34 4.18
N VAL A 76 1.44 -2.36 4.87
CA VAL A 76 1.97 -3.53 5.59
C VAL A 76 1.81 -3.32 7.10
N ILE A 77 0.59 -3.03 7.50
CA ILE A 77 0.19 -2.68 8.87
C ILE A 77 -1.00 -3.53 9.32
N PRO A 78 -1.24 -3.66 10.63
CA PRO A 78 -2.41 -4.37 11.13
C PRO A 78 -3.72 -3.84 10.55
N PRO A 79 -4.72 -4.71 10.28
CA PRO A 79 -6.00 -4.32 9.67
C PRO A 79 -6.69 -3.17 10.39
N ARG A 80 -6.68 -3.17 11.74
CA ARG A 80 -7.29 -2.12 12.59
C ARG A 80 -6.70 -0.73 12.38
N ALA A 81 -5.49 -0.61 11.86
CA ALA A 81 -4.82 0.66 11.61
C ALA A 81 -5.03 1.20 10.20
N ARG A 82 -5.69 0.45 9.32
CA ARG A 82 -5.74 0.76 7.88
C ARG A 82 -6.69 1.89 7.52
N MET A 83 -7.82 2.03 8.24
CA MET A 83 -8.87 2.95 7.83
C MET A 83 -8.37 4.38 7.63
N GLN A 84 -7.50 4.87 8.51
CA GLN A 84 -6.91 6.21 8.38
C GLN A 84 -6.08 6.38 7.08
N TYR A 85 -5.42 5.32 6.61
CA TYR A 85 -4.66 5.35 5.35
C TYR A 85 -5.56 5.18 4.13
N ILE A 86 -6.67 4.49 4.27
CA ILE A 86 -7.73 4.44 3.25
C ILE A 86 -8.34 5.84 3.06
N ASP A 87 -8.62 6.54 4.15
CA ASP A 87 -9.13 7.91 4.10
C ASP A 87 -8.13 8.86 3.41
N LEU A 88 -6.84 8.75 3.74
CA LEU A 88 -5.78 9.48 3.04
C LEU A 88 -5.68 9.11 1.56
N ALA A 89 -5.76 7.83 1.22
CA ALA A 89 -5.73 7.39 -0.17
C ALA A 89 -6.89 7.98 -0.98
N VAL A 90 -8.09 8.01 -0.41
CA VAL A 90 -9.26 8.65 -1.03
C VAL A 90 -9.06 10.15 -1.19
N GLU A 91 -8.56 10.84 -0.15
CA GLU A 91 -8.30 12.28 -0.17
C GLU A 91 -7.30 12.68 -1.26
N TYR A 92 -6.24 11.90 -1.44
CA TYR A 92 -5.16 12.20 -2.40
C TYR A 92 -5.30 11.48 -3.75
N GLY A 93 -6.37 10.70 -3.94
CA GLY A 93 -6.63 9.99 -5.20
C GLY A 93 -5.64 8.86 -5.47
N LEU A 94 -5.25 8.10 -4.45
CA LEU A 94 -4.25 7.03 -4.52
C LEU A 94 -4.92 5.65 -4.51
N ASP A 95 -4.42 4.73 -5.34
CA ASP A 95 -4.73 3.31 -5.22
C ASP A 95 -4.12 2.74 -3.94
N VAL A 96 -4.57 1.56 -3.50
CA VAL A 96 -4.05 0.89 -2.31
C VAL A 96 -3.73 -0.58 -2.63
N VAL A 97 -2.57 -1.01 -2.17
CA VAL A 97 -2.19 -2.42 -2.05
C VAL A 97 -2.02 -2.70 -0.57
N CYS A 98 -2.65 -3.72 -0.04
CA CYS A 98 -2.50 -4.06 1.37
C CYS A 98 -2.25 -5.55 1.58
N GLU A 99 -1.57 -5.87 2.69
CA GLU A 99 -1.39 -7.24 3.15
C GLU A 99 -2.73 -7.81 3.65
N LYS A 100 -2.85 -9.13 3.53
CA LYS A 100 -3.98 -9.88 4.09
C LYS A 100 -4.01 -9.79 5.64
N PRO A 101 -5.20 -9.87 6.25
CA PRO A 101 -6.53 -9.71 5.66
C PRO A 101 -6.81 -8.24 5.34
N LEU A 102 -7.78 -7.96 4.46
CA LEU A 102 -8.17 -6.58 4.11
C LEU A 102 -8.58 -5.77 5.35
N ALA A 103 -9.36 -6.38 6.23
CA ALA A 103 -9.86 -5.80 7.47
C ALA A 103 -9.99 -6.89 8.54
N ASP A 104 -10.24 -6.48 9.77
CA ASP A 104 -10.48 -7.34 10.92
C ASP A 104 -11.94 -7.79 11.04
N THR A 105 -12.88 -7.08 10.42
CA THR A 105 -14.31 -7.42 10.36
C THR A 105 -14.84 -7.29 8.93
N MET A 106 -15.97 -7.94 8.67
CA MET A 106 -16.66 -7.81 7.37
C MET A 106 -17.18 -6.40 7.15
N GLU A 107 -17.67 -5.75 8.19
CA GLU A 107 -18.15 -4.37 8.16
C GLU A 107 -17.04 -3.42 7.69
N HIS A 108 -15.85 -3.51 8.29
CA HIS A 108 -14.69 -2.69 7.88
C HIS A 108 -14.24 -3.03 6.45
N ALA A 109 -14.27 -4.31 6.06
CA ALA A 109 -13.94 -4.70 4.68
C ALA A 109 -14.91 -4.07 3.67
N CYS A 110 -16.21 -4.12 3.96
CA CYS A 110 -17.23 -3.46 3.14
C CYS A 110 -17.05 -1.94 3.09
N GLU A 111 -16.73 -1.32 4.23
CA GLU A 111 -16.49 0.13 4.29
C GLU A 111 -15.29 0.54 3.43
N ILE A 112 -14.18 -0.18 3.53
CA ILE A 112 -12.99 0.07 2.68
C ILE A 112 -13.36 -0.07 1.21
N TYR A 113 -14.05 -1.15 0.84
CA TYR A 113 -14.46 -1.39 -0.52
C TYR A 113 -15.35 -0.26 -1.07
N VAL A 114 -16.36 0.15 -0.32
CA VAL A 114 -17.29 1.21 -0.72
C VAL A 114 -16.57 2.55 -0.90
N LYS A 115 -15.73 2.94 0.06
CA LYS A 115 -14.93 4.18 -0.02
C LYS A 115 -14.05 4.22 -1.26
N MET A 116 -13.29 3.16 -1.52
CA MET A 116 -12.38 3.08 -2.67
C MET A 116 -13.15 3.05 -3.99
N ARG A 117 -14.22 2.24 -4.08
CA ARG A 117 -15.10 2.17 -5.26
C ARG A 117 -15.73 3.52 -5.60
N ASP A 118 -16.30 4.20 -4.62
CA ASP A 118 -17.01 5.48 -4.83
C ASP A 118 -16.04 6.61 -5.21
N ALA A 119 -14.79 6.51 -4.77
CA ALA A 119 -13.70 7.39 -5.21
C ALA A 119 -13.13 7.03 -6.60
N GLY A 120 -13.56 5.92 -7.20
CA GLY A 120 -12.99 5.42 -8.47
C GLY A 120 -11.57 4.86 -8.36
N LEU A 121 -11.15 4.50 -7.15
CA LEU A 121 -9.82 3.99 -6.83
C LEU A 121 -9.82 2.46 -6.68
N LYS A 122 -8.64 1.88 -6.78
CA LYS A 122 -8.44 0.42 -6.67
C LYS A 122 -7.89 0.06 -5.29
N VAL A 123 -8.41 -1.02 -4.73
CA VAL A 123 -7.81 -1.70 -3.59
C VAL A 123 -7.46 -3.14 -3.99
N SER A 124 -6.23 -3.53 -3.71
CA SER A 124 -5.73 -4.89 -3.97
C SER A 124 -5.19 -5.48 -2.68
N VAL A 125 -5.43 -6.78 -2.49
CA VAL A 125 -4.94 -7.52 -1.31
C VAL A 125 -3.91 -8.53 -1.77
N THR A 126 -2.76 -8.55 -1.11
CA THR A 126 -1.73 -9.56 -1.37
C THR A 126 -2.08 -10.85 -0.63
N TYR A 127 -1.87 -11.98 -1.29
CA TYR A 127 -2.01 -13.29 -0.68
C TYR A 127 -0.78 -14.14 -1.05
N GLY A 128 0.26 -14.01 -0.26
CA GLY A 128 1.55 -14.61 -0.60
C GLY A 128 2.11 -14.03 -1.90
N THR A 129 2.21 -14.86 -2.95
CA THR A 129 2.68 -14.44 -4.28
C THR A 129 1.56 -13.96 -5.22
N VAL A 130 0.30 -13.95 -4.76
CA VAL A 130 -0.86 -13.59 -5.58
C VAL A 130 -1.45 -12.26 -5.14
N ILE A 131 -1.70 -11.37 -6.08
CA ILE A 131 -2.37 -10.09 -5.84
C ILE A 131 -3.81 -10.22 -6.34
N PHE A 132 -4.80 -10.07 -5.44
CA PHE A 132 -6.20 -9.95 -5.80
C PHE A 132 -6.56 -8.47 -5.94
N SER A 133 -7.03 -8.07 -7.12
CA SER A 133 -7.57 -6.74 -7.34
C SER A 133 -9.07 -6.81 -7.60
N CYS A 134 -9.86 -5.95 -6.96
CA CYS A 134 -11.25 -5.75 -7.33
C CYS A 134 -11.30 -4.66 -8.40
N GLN A 135 -11.63 -5.05 -9.63
CA GLN A 135 -11.88 -4.11 -10.72
C GLN A 135 -13.38 -4.05 -10.99
N ARG A 136 -13.87 -2.86 -11.30
CA ARG A 136 -15.24 -2.67 -11.79
C ARG A 136 -15.27 -3.12 -13.25
N THR A 137 -16.03 -4.17 -13.55
CA THR A 137 -16.48 -4.41 -14.92
C THR A 137 -17.80 -3.67 -15.14
N SER A 138 -18.06 -3.19 -16.35
CA SER A 138 -19.29 -2.49 -16.74
C SER A 138 -20.55 -3.35 -16.58
N GLU A 139 -20.43 -4.61 -16.18
CA GLU A 139 -21.49 -5.61 -16.10
C GLU A 139 -21.68 -6.24 -14.72
N GLY A 140 -21.41 -5.51 -13.61
CA GLY A 140 -21.64 -6.05 -12.26
C GLY A 140 -20.45 -6.78 -11.66
N CYS A 141 -20.49 -7.01 -10.36
CA CYS A 141 -19.47 -7.67 -9.56
C CYS A 141 -19.13 -9.06 -10.14
N GLY A 142 -17.89 -9.25 -10.56
CA GLY A 142 -17.39 -10.59 -10.81
C GLY A 142 -16.45 -10.78 -11.98
N SER A 143 -15.19 -10.58 -11.77
CA SER A 143 -14.15 -11.49 -12.27
C SER A 143 -12.90 -11.33 -11.39
N TYR A 144 -12.47 -12.43 -10.83
CA TYR A 144 -11.19 -12.50 -10.11
C TYR A 144 -10.13 -12.86 -11.14
N ASP A 145 -9.27 -11.92 -11.49
CA ASP A 145 -8.11 -12.22 -12.29
C ASP A 145 -6.91 -12.49 -11.35
N SER A 146 -6.46 -13.74 -11.32
CA SER A 146 -5.21 -14.10 -10.68
C SER A 146 -4.06 -13.78 -11.62
N ILE A 147 -3.20 -12.88 -11.22
CA ILE A 147 -1.94 -12.64 -11.91
C ILE A 147 -0.89 -13.56 -11.26
N SER A 148 -0.53 -14.62 -11.97
CA SER A 148 0.57 -15.52 -11.61
C SER A 148 1.93 -14.92 -12.00
#